data_5dc22b2ea7b35397ef4d244d5cfbc5bb
#
_entry.id   5dc22b2ea7b35397ef4d244d5cfbc5bb
#
_cell.length_a   1.000
_cell.length_b   1.000
_cell.length_c   1.000
_cell.angle_alpha   90.00
_cell.angle_beta   90.00
_cell.angle_gamma   90.00
#
_symmetry.space_group_name_H-M   'P 1'
#
loop_
_entity.id
_entity.type
_entity.pdbx_description
1 polymer ?
#
loop_
_entity_poly.entity_id
_entity_poly.type
_entity_poly.pdbx_seq_one_letter_code
_entity_poly.pdbx_strand_id
1 'polypeptide(L)'
;MGAARRKLHEQRGASMLMALLLLLVALTVSAVVIAAASSAAATLRSDKAREQSSLAVSSAAEYVRDAFLNGEMDGTVKADNNPTYTSSGSGAFLGFVQYAVPVLYKGSKANDHWTYKLSLEGMEDVWAVFSMTYGDNKGAADEGKAYILTVALRNYEDDAAPGEHPCRMTLTLYSNLGRQDGNQTVAWSGHNVIE
;
A
#
# COMPACT_ATOMS: atom_id res chain seq x y z
N MET A 1 53.77 -7.14 66.54
CA MET A 1 53.30 -6.19 65.50
C MET A 1 52.94 -6.82 64.16
N GLY A 2 53.00 -8.14 63.98
CA GLY A 2 52.70 -8.80 62.67
C GLY A 2 51.25 -9.11 62.37
N ALA A 3 50.41 -9.34 63.36
CA ALA A 3 49.02 -9.78 63.13
C ALA A 3 48.06 -8.67 62.59
N ALA A 4 48.29 -7.42 63.01
CA ALA A 4 47.45 -6.28 62.55
C ALA A 4 47.71 -5.92 61.10
N ARG A 5 48.94 -6.06 60.60
CA ARG A 5 49.25 -5.82 59.16
C ARG A 5 48.67 -6.88 58.25
N ARG A 6 48.52 -8.12 58.64
CA ARG A 6 47.94 -9.21 57.90
C ARG A 6 46.39 -8.97 57.68
N LYS A 7 45.70 -8.57 58.79
CA LYS A 7 44.24 -8.25 58.68
C LYS A 7 43.95 -7.08 57.79
N LEU A 8 44.80 -6.06 57.75
CA LEU A 8 44.63 -4.90 56.84
C LEU A 8 44.86 -5.25 55.37
N HIS A 9 45.72 -6.23 55.08
CA HIS A 9 45.93 -6.69 53.69
C HIS A 9 44.79 -7.58 53.19
N GLU A 10 44.20 -8.43 54.02
CA GLU A 10 43.05 -9.25 53.72
C GLU A 10 41.79 -8.39 53.50
N GLN A 11 41.57 -7.33 54.27
CA GLN A 11 40.46 -6.40 54.09
C GLN A 11 40.58 -5.59 52.81
N ARG A 12 41.80 -5.21 52.40
CA ARG A 12 41.99 -4.52 51.10
C ARG A 12 41.69 -5.41 49.89
N GLY A 13 42.05 -6.70 49.97
CA GLY A 13 41.75 -7.68 48.92
C GLY A 13 40.26 -7.95 48.80
N ALA A 14 39.56 -8.11 49.92
CA ALA A 14 38.12 -8.33 49.95
C ALA A 14 37.33 -7.12 49.41
N SER A 15 37.74 -5.90 49.74
CA SER A 15 37.15 -4.66 49.25
C SER A 15 37.32 -4.50 47.73
N MET A 16 38.49 -4.85 47.20
CA MET A 16 38.76 -4.79 45.76
C MET A 16 37.94 -5.82 44.97
N LEU A 17 37.77 -7.02 45.53
CA LEU A 17 36.98 -8.09 44.95
C LEU A 17 35.49 -7.72 44.92
N MET A 18 34.99 -7.09 45.98
CA MET A 18 33.63 -6.61 46.07
C MET A 18 33.35 -5.46 45.09
N ALA A 19 34.29 -4.53 44.92
CA ALA A 19 34.19 -3.47 43.92
C ALA A 19 34.18 -4.01 42.50
N LEU A 20 34.97 -5.03 42.20
CA LEU A 20 35.02 -5.67 40.88
C LEU A 20 33.73 -6.43 40.60
N LEU A 21 33.13 -7.08 41.58
CA LEU A 21 31.86 -7.78 41.47
C LEU A 21 30.70 -6.82 41.23
N LEU A 22 30.65 -5.69 41.94
CA LEU A 22 29.68 -4.63 41.72
C LEU A 22 29.81 -4.02 40.33
N LEU A 23 31.04 -3.81 39.85
CA LEU A 23 31.29 -3.30 38.49
C LEU A 23 30.81 -4.31 37.43
N LEU A 24 31.03 -5.59 37.63
CA LEU A 24 30.58 -6.64 36.74
C LEU A 24 29.04 -6.71 36.68
N VAL A 25 28.36 -6.60 37.83
CA VAL A 25 26.91 -6.54 37.90
C VAL A 25 26.38 -5.28 37.18
N ALA A 26 27.01 -4.12 37.41
CA ALA A 26 26.61 -2.89 36.74
C ALA A 26 26.77 -2.97 35.22
N LEU A 27 27.84 -3.59 34.73
CA LEU A 27 28.04 -3.81 33.28
C LEU A 27 27.02 -4.76 32.70
N THR A 28 26.70 -5.86 33.39
CA THR A 28 25.68 -6.81 32.87
C THR A 28 24.30 -6.19 32.83
N VAL A 29 23.90 -5.43 33.86
CA VAL A 29 22.62 -4.71 33.86
C VAL A 29 22.56 -3.68 32.73
N SER A 30 23.65 -2.91 32.56
CA SER A 30 23.72 -1.93 31.46
C SER A 30 23.59 -2.58 30.07
N ALA A 31 24.26 -3.71 29.86
CA ALA A 31 24.19 -4.46 28.61
C ALA A 31 22.76 -4.95 28.32
N VAL A 32 22.06 -5.47 29.34
CA VAL A 32 20.66 -5.91 29.19
C VAL A 32 19.72 -4.74 28.86
N VAL A 33 19.90 -3.59 29.51
CA VAL A 33 19.07 -2.39 29.24
C VAL A 33 19.30 -1.89 27.81
N ILE A 34 20.55 -1.85 27.36
CA ILE A 34 20.88 -1.44 25.98
C ILE A 34 20.26 -2.42 24.96
N ALA A 35 20.36 -3.73 25.21
CA ALA A 35 19.78 -4.73 24.32
C ALA A 35 18.25 -4.61 24.25
N ALA A 36 17.59 -4.42 25.39
CA ALA A 36 16.14 -4.22 25.45
C ALA A 36 15.71 -2.93 24.73
N ALA A 37 16.43 -1.83 24.93
CA ALA A 37 16.15 -0.56 24.25
C ALA A 37 16.35 -0.66 22.73
N SER A 38 17.39 -1.36 22.29
CA SER A 38 17.65 -1.59 20.86
C SER A 38 16.57 -2.45 20.21
N SER A 39 16.11 -3.49 20.88
CA SER A 39 15.00 -4.33 20.40
C SER A 39 13.69 -3.53 20.31
N ALA A 40 13.35 -2.75 21.33
CA ALA A 40 12.17 -1.90 21.32
C ALA A 40 12.23 -0.86 20.18
N ALA A 41 13.39 -0.24 19.95
CA ALA A 41 13.58 0.70 18.87
C ALA A 41 13.43 0.04 17.47
N ALA A 42 13.91 -1.19 17.31
CA ALA A 42 13.73 -1.94 16.06
C ALA A 42 12.25 -2.26 15.80
N THR A 43 11.52 -2.70 16.83
CA THR A 43 10.08 -2.97 16.73
C THR A 43 9.30 -1.71 16.33
N LEU A 44 9.57 -0.57 17.00
CA LEU A 44 8.91 0.70 16.69
C LEU A 44 9.19 1.17 15.26
N ARG A 45 10.40 0.96 14.74
CA ARG A 45 10.74 1.30 13.35
C ARG A 45 9.98 0.42 12.37
N SER A 46 9.89 -0.88 12.63
CA SER A 46 9.15 -1.82 11.82
C SER A 46 7.64 -1.49 11.80
N ASP A 47 7.05 -1.22 12.97
CA ASP A 47 5.64 -0.84 13.08
C ASP A 47 5.34 0.46 12.33
N LYS A 48 6.22 1.47 12.48
CA LYS A 48 6.09 2.73 11.75
C LYS A 48 6.19 2.55 10.24
N ALA A 49 7.12 1.74 9.75
CA ALA A 49 7.26 1.45 8.33
C ALA A 49 6.00 0.75 7.79
N ARG A 50 5.48 -0.22 8.52
CA ARG A 50 4.24 -0.92 8.17
C ARG A 50 3.03 0.03 8.11
N GLU A 51 2.91 0.93 9.07
CA GLU A 51 1.85 1.93 9.11
C GLU A 51 1.97 2.90 7.92
N GLN A 52 3.17 3.37 7.60
CA GLN A 52 3.42 4.23 6.44
C GLN A 52 3.04 3.55 5.12
N SER A 53 3.43 2.29 4.92
CA SER A 53 3.04 1.52 3.73
C SER A 53 1.52 1.34 3.64
N SER A 54 0.85 1.06 4.75
CA SER A 54 -0.61 0.93 4.80
C SER A 54 -1.30 2.25 4.46
N LEU A 55 -0.82 3.37 5.02
CA LEU A 55 -1.35 4.70 4.74
C LEU A 55 -1.15 5.10 3.27
N ALA A 56 0.00 4.81 2.69
CA ALA A 56 0.26 5.10 1.29
C ALA A 56 -0.71 4.35 0.37
N VAL A 57 -0.91 3.05 0.59
CA VAL A 57 -1.82 2.23 -0.22
C VAL A 57 -3.27 2.66 -0.02
N SER A 58 -3.71 2.96 1.21
CA SER A 58 -5.08 3.41 1.47
C SER A 58 -5.36 4.79 0.87
N SER A 59 -4.42 5.74 0.97
CA SER A 59 -4.56 7.06 0.35
C SER A 59 -4.59 6.97 -1.18
N ALA A 60 -3.80 6.09 -1.77
CA ALA A 60 -3.85 5.83 -3.19
C ALA A 60 -5.20 5.21 -3.61
N ALA A 61 -5.76 4.30 -2.79
CA ALA A 61 -7.07 3.71 -3.05
C ALA A 61 -8.19 4.76 -2.99
N GLU A 62 -8.16 5.66 -2.02
CA GLU A 62 -9.11 6.78 -1.93
C GLU A 62 -8.97 7.73 -3.12
N TYR A 63 -7.75 8.07 -3.51
CA TYR A 63 -7.51 8.93 -4.66
C TYR A 63 -8.06 8.33 -5.95
N VAL A 64 -7.80 7.04 -6.20
CA VAL A 64 -8.33 6.34 -7.38
C VAL A 64 -9.85 6.25 -7.31
N ARG A 65 -10.40 5.86 -6.17
CA ARG A 65 -11.85 5.78 -5.96
C ARG A 65 -12.53 7.11 -6.24
N ASP A 66 -12.02 8.19 -5.68
CA ASP A 66 -12.63 9.51 -5.78
C ASP A 66 -12.57 10.04 -7.21
N ALA A 67 -11.49 9.79 -7.96
CA ALA A 67 -11.40 10.11 -9.38
C ALA A 67 -12.48 9.41 -10.21
N PHE A 68 -12.81 8.15 -9.88
CA PHE A 68 -13.89 7.43 -10.58
C PHE A 68 -15.28 7.87 -10.12
N LEU A 69 -15.49 8.11 -8.82
CA LEU A 69 -16.82 8.49 -8.30
C LEU A 69 -17.20 9.94 -8.61
N ASN A 70 -16.24 10.83 -8.75
CA ASN A 70 -16.50 12.22 -9.13
C ASN A 70 -16.81 12.40 -10.64
N GLY A 71 -16.88 11.30 -11.41
CA GLY A 71 -17.16 11.32 -12.82
C GLY A 71 -16.00 11.79 -13.70
N GLU A 72 -14.80 11.96 -13.13
CA GLU A 72 -13.59 12.33 -13.89
C GLU A 72 -13.22 11.27 -14.92
N MET A 73 -13.68 10.04 -14.70
CA MET A 73 -13.45 8.86 -15.52
C MET A 73 -14.68 8.44 -16.33
N ASP A 74 -15.77 9.19 -16.25
CA ASP A 74 -16.93 8.94 -17.08
C ASP A 74 -16.59 9.22 -18.53
N GLY A 75 -17.12 8.43 -19.42
CA GLY A 75 -16.76 8.55 -20.83
C GLY A 75 -17.79 7.97 -21.78
N THR A 76 -17.53 8.21 -23.06
CA THR A 76 -18.32 7.69 -24.15
C THR A 76 -17.45 6.75 -24.98
N VAL A 77 -17.93 5.52 -25.16
CA VAL A 77 -17.33 4.53 -26.06
C VAL A 77 -18.12 4.56 -27.38
N LYS A 78 -17.45 4.91 -28.47
CA LYS A 78 -18.07 4.82 -29.80
C LYS A 78 -18.29 3.36 -30.16
N ALA A 79 -19.45 3.08 -30.76
CA ALA A 79 -19.84 1.73 -31.20
C ALA A 79 -18.98 1.16 -32.34
N ASP A 80 -18.05 1.94 -32.86
CA ASP A 80 -17.16 1.57 -33.97
C ASP A 80 -16.09 0.57 -33.56
N ASN A 81 -15.51 -0.11 -34.57
CA ASN A 81 -14.41 -1.09 -34.41
C ASN A 81 -13.15 -0.54 -33.71
N ASN A 82 -13.11 0.76 -33.46
CA ASN A 82 -12.05 1.42 -32.73
C ASN A 82 -12.63 2.27 -31.60
N PRO A 83 -12.94 1.68 -30.42
CA PRO A 83 -13.55 2.42 -29.33
C PRO A 83 -12.64 3.57 -28.91
N THR A 84 -13.13 4.79 -29.06
CA THR A 84 -12.50 5.98 -28.52
C THR A 84 -13.18 6.29 -27.20
N TYR A 85 -12.43 6.26 -26.14
CA TYR A 85 -12.88 6.69 -24.81
C TYR A 85 -12.53 8.17 -24.66
N THR A 86 -13.51 8.99 -24.37
CA THR A 86 -13.28 10.40 -24.10
C THR A 86 -13.72 10.68 -22.67
N SER A 87 -12.78 11.02 -21.79
CA SER A 87 -13.08 11.42 -20.43
C SER A 87 -12.99 12.95 -20.26
N SER A 88 -13.62 13.46 -19.23
CA SER A 88 -13.73 14.91 -18.97
C SER A 88 -12.65 15.48 -18.06
N GLY A 89 -11.75 14.68 -17.50
CA GLY A 89 -10.82 15.13 -16.46
C GLY A 89 -9.43 15.57 -16.97
N SER A 90 -8.61 16.06 -16.07
CA SER A 90 -7.23 16.55 -16.33
C SER A 90 -6.23 16.00 -15.33
N GLY A 91 -5.07 15.57 -15.79
CA GLY A 91 -3.96 15.09 -14.92
C GLY A 91 -3.20 13.90 -15.51
N ALA A 92 -2.06 13.58 -14.92
CA ALA A 92 -1.20 12.49 -15.40
C ALA A 92 -1.87 11.11 -15.27
N PHE A 93 -2.57 10.89 -14.17
CA PHE A 93 -3.36 9.68 -13.95
C PHE A 93 -4.45 9.52 -14.99
N LEU A 94 -5.10 10.62 -15.35
CA LEU A 94 -6.12 10.64 -16.38
C LEU A 94 -5.58 10.31 -17.75
N GLY A 95 -4.43 10.85 -18.13
CA GLY A 95 -3.76 10.52 -19.39
C GLY A 95 -3.47 9.02 -19.49
N PHE A 96 -3.05 8.40 -18.39
CA PHE A 96 -2.90 6.95 -18.32
C PHE A 96 -4.23 6.22 -18.55
N VAL A 97 -5.30 6.63 -17.87
CA VAL A 97 -6.61 5.99 -18.00
C VAL A 97 -7.19 6.18 -19.39
N GLN A 98 -7.06 7.35 -19.99
CA GLN A 98 -7.46 7.60 -21.38
C GLN A 98 -6.77 6.69 -22.39
N TYR A 99 -5.54 6.25 -22.09
CA TYR A 99 -4.81 5.31 -22.93
C TYR A 99 -5.14 3.85 -22.59
N ALA A 100 -5.16 3.50 -21.33
CA ALA A 100 -5.31 2.12 -20.86
C ALA A 100 -6.75 1.60 -20.97
N VAL A 101 -7.74 2.41 -20.60
CA VAL A 101 -9.16 1.99 -20.59
C VAL A 101 -9.65 1.57 -21.98
N PRO A 102 -9.40 2.29 -23.09
CA PRO A 102 -9.79 1.83 -24.42
C PRO A 102 -9.21 0.49 -24.81
N VAL A 103 -8.00 0.19 -24.38
CA VAL A 103 -7.37 -1.11 -24.65
C VAL A 103 -8.04 -2.22 -23.86
N LEU A 104 -8.37 -1.96 -22.59
CA LEU A 104 -9.13 -2.88 -21.76
C LEU A 104 -10.53 -3.14 -22.29
N TYR A 105 -11.21 -2.12 -22.87
CA TYR A 105 -12.53 -2.26 -23.51
C TYR A 105 -12.52 -3.13 -24.77
N LYS A 106 -11.42 -3.19 -25.50
CA LYS A 106 -11.31 -3.99 -26.75
C LYS A 106 -11.44 -5.49 -26.52
N GLY A 107 -11.71 -5.93 -25.30
CA GLY A 107 -11.83 -7.33 -24.98
C GLY A 107 -10.50 -8.05 -25.08
N SER A 108 -9.45 -7.36 -24.69
CA SER A 108 -8.18 -7.96 -24.41
C SER A 108 -8.39 -9.17 -23.51
N LYS A 109 -7.58 -10.17 -23.71
CA LYS A 109 -7.69 -11.48 -23.06
C LYS A 109 -7.79 -11.28 -21.54
N ALA A 110 -8.43 -12.19 -20.85
CA ALA A 110 -8.70 -12.16 -19.40
C ALA A 110 -7.50 -11.89 -18.48
N ASN A 111 -6.31 -11.75 -19.03
CA ASN A 111 -5.04 -11.49 -18.33
C ASN A 111 -4.41 -10.14 -18.69
N ASP A 112 -5.04 -9.32 -19.51
CA ASP A 112 -4.47 -8.02 -19.82
C ASP A 112 -4.68 -7.07 -18.64
N HIS A 113 -3.58 -6.56 -18.13
CA HIS A 113 -3.56 -5.59 -17.04
C HIS A 113 -2.62 -4.43 -17.40
N TRP A 114 -2.87 -3.30 -16.79
CA TRP A 114 -2.08 -2.10 -16.95
C TRP A 114 -1.61 -1.62 -15.59
N THR A 115 -0.33 -1.31 -15.50
CA THR A 115 0.27 -0.84 -14.25
C THR A 115 0.59 0.63 -14.34
N TYR A 116 0.18 1.36 -13.34
CA TYR A 116 0.49 2.78 -13.15
C TYR A 116 1.15 3.01 -11.81
N LYS A 117 2.26 3.76 -11.81
CA LYS A 117 2.96 4.15 -10.59
C LYS A 117 2.40 5.48 -10.07
N LEU A 118 1.80 5.43 -8.89
CA LEU A 118 1.35 6.60 -8.15
C LEU A 118 2.45 7.03 -7.19
N SER A 119 2.92 8.27 -7.36
CA SER A 119 3.90 8.88 -6.44
C SER A 119 3.22 10.07 -5.77
N LEU A 120 2.90 9.91 -4.49
CA LEU A 120 2.31 10.95 -3.66
C LEU A 120 3.39 11.61 -2.82
N GLU A 121 3.37 12.95 -2.73
CA GLU A 121 4.40 13.70 -2.00
C GLU A 121 4.45 13.27 -0.52
N GLY A 122 5.64 12.88 -0.07
CA GLY A 122 5.88 12.44 1.32
C GLY A 122 5.43 11.02 1.65
N MET A 123 4.97 10.23 0.67
CA MET A 123 4.56 8.84 0.83
C MET A 123 5.42 7.90 -0.01
N GLU A 124 5.34 6.60 0.30
CA GLU A 124 5.94 5.55 -0.53
C GLU A 124 5.20 5.47 -1.87
N ASP A 125 5.92 5.09 -2.93
CA ASP A 125 5.35 4.84 -4.23
C ASP A 125 4.35 3.65 -4.17
N VAL A 126 3.23 3.81 -4.85
CA VAL A 126 2.19 2.78 -4.94
C VAL A 126 1.97 2.40 -6.40
N TRP A 127 1.97 1.12 -6.68
CA TRP A 127 1.65 0.58 -8.00
C TRP A 127 0.18 0.18 -8.07
N ALA A 128 -0.55 0.81 -8.98
CA ALA A 128 -1.94 0.52 -9.29
C ALA A 128 -2.00 -0.36 -10.53
N VAL A 129 -2.50 -1.58 -10.38
CA VAL A 129 -2.67 -2.54 -11.47
C VAL A 129 -4.14 -2.62 -11.84
N PHE A 130 -4.46 -2.18 -13.05
CA PHE A 130 -5.81 -2.10 -13.57
C PHE A 130 -6.12 -3.34 -14.41
N SER A 131 -7.23 -3.97 -14.15
CA SER A 131 -7.81 -5.03 -14.99
C SER A 131 -9.30 -4.80 -15.15
N MET A 132 -9.86 -5.14 -16.32
CA MET A 132 -11.26 -4.92 -16.62
C MET A 132 -11.89 -6.20 -17.14
N THR A 133 -13.09 -6.49 -16.65
CA THR A 133 -13.92 -7.58 -17.17
C THR A 133 -15.32 -7.03 -17.51
N TYR A 134 -16.02 -7.73 -18.39
CA TYR A 134 -17.41 -7.43 -18.71
C TYR A 134 -18.27 -8.59 -18.24
N GLY A 135 -19.20 -8.33 -17.36
CA GLY A 135 -19.98 -9.40 -16.72
C GLY A 135 -21.22 -8.90 -16.01
N ASP A 136 -21.86 -9.80 -15.27
CA ASP A 136 -23.07 -9.48 -14.53
C ASP A 136 -22.72 -8.61 -13.31
N ASN A 137 -23.42 -7.50 -13.19
CA ASN A 137 -23.29 -6.59 -12.05
C ASN A 137 -24.03 -7.17 -10.85
N LYS A 138 -23.31 -7.83 -9.97
CA LYS A 138 -23.87 -8.46 -8.74
C LYS A 138 -24.14 -7.47 -7.61
N GLY A 139 -23.79 -6.20 -7.76
CA GLY A 139 -23.84 -5.21 -6.68
C GLY A 139 -24.77 -4.01 -6.93
N ALA A 140 -25.34 -3.86 -8.12
CA ALA A 140 -26.22 -2.76 -8.44
C ALA A 140 -27.70 -3.13 -8.28
N ALA A 141 -28.51 -2.10 -8.03
CA ALA A 141 -29.98 -2.24 -7.99
C ALA A 141 -30.59 -2.64 -9.34
N ASP A 142 -29.87 -2.41 -10.44
CA ASP A 142 -30.24 -2.83 -11.79
C ASP A 142 -29.44 -4.09 -12.16
N GLU A 143 -30.11 -5.21 -12.30
CA GLU A 143 -29.58 -6.46 -12.83
C GLU A 143 -29.23 -6.28 -14.32
N GLY A 144 -27.98 -5.90 -14.59
CA GLY A 144 -27.47 -5.68 -15.92
C GLY A 144 -26.02 -6.11 -16.07
N LYS A 145 -25.55 -6.12 -17.31
CA LYS A 145 -24.11 -6.29 -17.57
C LYS A 145 -23.41 -4.96 -17.37
N ALA A 146 -22.23 -5.02 -16.75
CA ALA A 146 -21.38 -3.88 -16.48
C ALA A 146 -19.92 -4.15 -16.84
N TYR A 147 -19.16 -3.11 -17.04
CA TYR A 147 -17.71 -3.22 -16.97
C TYR A 147 -17.33 -3.21 -15.49
N ILE A 148 -16.54 -4.19 -15.11
CA ILE A 148 -16.03 -4.36 -13.75
C ILE A 148 -14.56 -4.05 -13.82
N LEU A 149 -14.16 -2.92 -13.23
CA LEU A 149 -12.77 -2.51 -13.13
C LEU A 149 -12.23 -2.92 -11.75
N THR A 150 -11.20 -3.74 -11.76
CA THR A 150 -10.47 -4.11 -10.56
C THR A 150 -9.13 -3.40 -10.56
N VAL A 151 -8.84 -2.67 -9.49
CA VAL A 151 -7.58 -1.97 -9.27
C VAL A 151 -6.91 -2.58 -8.06
N ALA A 152 -5.79 -3.28 -8.28
CA ALA A 152 -4.96 -3.78 -7.20
C ALA A 152 -3.87 -2.75 -6.90
N LEU A 153 -3.88 -2.19 -5.70
CA LEU A 153 -2.89 -1.23 -5.24
C LEU A 153 -1.90 -1.92 -4.32
N ARG A 154 -0.61 -1.68 -4.55
CA ARG A 154 0.49 -2.35 -3.82
C ARG A 154 1.64 -1.38 -3.61
N ASN A 155 2.37 -1.55 -2.51
CA ASN A 155 3.62 -0.82 -2.25
C ASN A 155 4.86 -1.50 -2.88
N TYR A 156 4.66 -2.43 -3.82
CA TYR A 156 5.72 -3.12 -4.56
C TYR A 156 5.33 -3.34 -6.02
N GLU A 157 6.31 -3.39 -6.91
CA GLU A 157 6.11 -3.62 -8.34
C GLU A 157 5.63 -5.06 -8.61
N ASP A 158 4.88 -5.26 -9.69
CA ASP A 158 4.20 -6.53 -10.00
C ASP A 158 5.15 -7.72 -10.09
N ASP A 159 6.31 -7.53 -10.70
CA ASP A 159 7.32 -8.56 -10.90
C ASP A 159 8.41 -8.56 -9.81
N ALA A 160 8.33 -7.64 -8.84
CA ALA A 160 9.28 -7.56 -7.75
C ALA A 160 8.86 -8.44 -6.57
N ALA A 161 9.84 -9.00 -5.87
CA ALA A 161 9.57 -9.64 -4.59
C ALA A 161 8.96 -8.62 -3.62
N PRO A 162 7.92 -9.01 -2.85
CA PRO A 162 7.37 -8.13 -1.81
C PRO A 162 8.46 -7.68 -0.86
N GLY A 163 8.46 -6.38 -0.51
CA GLY A 163 9.38 -5.85 0.50
C GLY A 163 9.12 -6.43 1.89
N GLU A 164 9.81 -5.89 2.88
CA GLU A 164 9.71 -6.34 4.28
C GLU A 164 8.30 -6.17 4.87
N HIS A 165 7.55 -5.15 4.39
CA HIS A 165 6.19 -4.84 4.82
C HIS A 165 5.24 -4.72 3.63
N PRO A 166 4.87 -5.86 2.99
CA PRO A 166 3.98 -5.82 1.85
C PRO A 166 2.57 -5.37 2.27
N CYS A 167 2.04 -4.39 1.56
CA CYS A 167 0.67 -3.94 1.70
C CYS A 167 -0.04 -4.01 0.36
N ARG A 168 -1.26 -4.51 0.35
CA ARG A 168 -2.10 -4.62 -0.84
C ARG A 168 -3.54 -4.27 -0.49
N MET A 169 -4.17 -3.49 -1.35
CA MET A 169 -5.61 -3.24 -1.35
C MET A 169 -6.18 -3.55 -2.73
N THR A 170 -7.42 -3.96 -2.79
CA THR A 170 -8.14 -4.17 -4.05
C THR A 170 -9.38 -3.31 -4.06
N LEU A 171 -9.52 -2.49 -5.09
CA LEU A 171 -10.68 -1.66 -5.36
C LEU A 171 -11.42 -2.25 -6.54
N THR A 172 -12.71 -2.54 -6.37
CA THR A 172 -13.59 -3.00 -7.45
C THR A 172 -14.64 -1.94 -7.74
N LEU A 173 -14.69 -1.48 -8.97
CA LEU A 173 -15.60 -0.46 -9.44
C LEU A 173 -16.52 -1.04 -10.51
N TYR A 174 -17.79 -0.71 -10.43
CA TYR A 174 -18.80 -1.12 -11.39
C TYR A 174 -19.25 0.07 -12.21
N SER A 175 -19.38 -0.11 -13.53
CA SER A 175 -19.89 0.93 -14.40
C SER A 175 -21.40 0.84 -14.56
N ASN A 176 -22.05 1.99 -14.68
CA ASN A 176 -23.39 2.10 -15.23
C ASN A 176 -23.28 2.33 -16.74
N LEU A 177 -24.00 1.55 -17.52
CA LEU A 177 -23.98 1.62 -18.97
C LEU A 177 -25.25 2.29 -19.46
N GLY A 178 -25.09 3.33 -20.27
CA GLY A 178 -26.18 4.01 -20.97
C GLY A 178 -25.97 3.96 -22.46
N ARG A 179 -26.96 4.44 -23.23
CA ARG A 179 -26.82 4.69 -24.65
C ARG A 179 -27.26 6.12 -24.95
N GLN A 180 -26.44 6.84 -25.70
CA GLN A 180 -26.71 8.18 -26.15
C GLN A 180 -26.21 8.31 -27.59
N ASP A 181 -27.10 8.70 -28.51
CA ASP A 181 -26.78 8.96 -29.92
C ASP A 181 -26.06 7.80 -30.64
N GLY A 182 -26.43 6.56 -30.30
CA GLY A 182 -25.79 5.36 -30.86
C GLY A 182 -24.46 4.97 -30.21
N ASN A 183 -23.93 5.79 -29.31
CA ASN A 183 -22.74 5.53 -28.54
C ASN A 183 -23.09 4.90 -27.17
N GLN A 184 -22.18 4.10 -26.64
CA GLN A 184 -22.30 3.59 -25.27
C GLN A 184 -21.68 4.58 -24.29
N THR A 185 -22.47 5.05 -23.33
CA THR A 185 -21.98 5.87 -22.23
C THR A 185 -21.63 4.98 -21.05
N VAL A 186 -20.54 5.31 -20.37
CA VAL A 186 -20.02 4.58 -19.23
C VAL A 186 -19.84 5.57 -18.08
N ALA A 187 -20.54 5.34 -16.99
CA ALA A 187 -20.40 6.10 -15.76
C ALA A 187 -19.95 5.18 -14.63
N TRP A 188 -18.96 5.61 -13.87
CA TRP A 188 -18.37 4.84 -12.78
C TRP A 188 -18.95 5.17 -11.40
N SER A 189 -20.08 5.89 -11.37
CA SER A 189 -20.77 6.31 -10.15
C SER A 189 -21.50 5.18 -9.38
N GLY A 190 -21.23 3.93 -9.74
CA GLY A 190 -21.85 2.76 -9.12
C GLY A 190 -21.22 2.32 -7.80
N HIS A 191 -21.55 1.13 -7.36
CA HIS A 191 -21.01 0.50 -6.16
C HIS A 191 -19.51 0.30 -6.27
N ASN A 192 -18.77 0.72 -5.24
CA ASN A 192 -17.36 0.40 -5.07
C ASN A 192 -17.19 -0.53 -3.87
N VAL A 193 -16.25 -1.46 -3.98
CA VAL A 193 -15.83 -2.34 -2.88
C VAL A 193 -14.32 -2.17 -2.71
N ILE A 194 -13.88 -1.91 -1.49
CA ILE A 194 -12.45 -1.87 -1.11
C ILE A 194 -12.20 -3.08 -0.20
N GLU A 195 -11.28 -3.95 -0.62
CA GLU A 195 -10.85 -5.14 0.12
C GLU A 195 -9.35 -5.11 0.42
#